data_1373aae38c65fbc77834b70ce2503008
#
_entry.id   1373aae38c65fbc77834b70ce2503008
#
_cell.length_a   1.000
_cell.length_b   1.000
_cell.length_c   1.000
_cell.angle_alpha   90.00
_cell.angle_beta   90.00
_cell.angle_gamma   90.00
#
_symmetry.space_group_name_H-M   'P 1'
#
loop_
_entity.id
_entity.type
_entity.pdbx_description
1 polymer ?
#
loop_
_entity_poly.entity_id
_entity_poly.type
_entity_poly.pdbx_seq_one_letter_code
_entity_poly.pdbx_strand_id
1 'polypeptide(L)'
;CRRADIITYHVNANDSTKGMINKDAIAKMKDGVRIVNCARGSLMIEADIKAALDSGKVAGLALDVYTNEPAKESVFFGMPNVVATPHIAASTAEAQINVARQAAEQVSDYLLKGVKTNARNGDKI
;
A
#
# COMPACT_ATOMS: atom_id res chain seq x y z
N CYS A 1 15.54 4.96 -0.33
CA CYS A 1 14.88 5.61 0.81
C CYS A 1 15.61 6.86 1.34
N ARG A 2 16.99 6.89 1.34
CA ARG A 2 17.79 7.96 1.99
C ARG A 2 17.53 9.39 1.48
N ARG A 3 17.02 9.59 0.27
CA ARG A 3 16.83 10.90 -0.39
C ARG A 3 15.37 11.30 -0.54
N ALA A 4 14.44 10.40 -0.25
CA ALA A 4 13.03 10.62 -0.48
C ALA A 4 12.41 11.42 0.67
N ASP A 5 11.60 12.42 0.33
CA ASP A 5 10.76 13.17 1.27
C ASP A 5 9.41 12.47 1.50
N ILE A 6 8.94 11.74 0.49
CA ILE A 6 7.71 10.94 0.55
C ILE A 6 8.03 9.56 -0.03
N ILE A 7 7.58 8.50 0.65
CA ILE A 7 7.70 7.12 0.20
C ILE A 7 6.31 6.50 0.12
N THR A 8 5.94 5.99 -1.04
CA THR A 8 4.70 5.24 -1.24
C THR A 8 5.01 3.79 -1.60
N TYR A 9 4.28 2.86 -0.99
CA TYR A 9 4.48 1.43 -1.15
C TYR A 9 3.39 0.82 -2.03
N HIS A 10 3.82 0.06 -3.06
CA HIS A 10 2.96 -0.59 -4.06
C HIS A 10 3.36 -2.04 -4.31
N VAL A 11 4.07 -2.67 -3.37
CA VAL A 11 4.55 -4.04 -3.48
C VAL A 11 3.54 -5.04 -2.93
N ASN A 12 3.55 -6.26 -3.47
CA ASN A 12 2.76 -7.36 -2.93
C ASN A 12 3.34 -7.82 -1.58
N ALA A 13 2.46 -8.27 -0.66
CA ALA A 13 2.89 -8.94 0.56
C ALA A 13 3.31 -10.39 0.25
N ASN A 14 4.52 -10.73 0.63
CA ASN A 14 5.09 -12.07 0.58
C ASN A 14 6.18 -12.17 1.67
N ASP A 15 6.82 -13.32 1.80
CA ASP A 15 7.82 -13.56 2.85
C ASP A 15 9.00 -12.57 2.80
N SER A 16 9.36 -12.08 1.60
CA SER A 16 10.46 -11.11 1.45
C SER A 16 10.06 -9.66 1.71
N THR A 17 8.77 -9.33 1.68
CA THR A 17 8.26 -7.96 1.84
C THR A 17 7.53 -7.74 3.17
N LYS A 18 7.14 -8.81 3.86
CA LYS A 18 6.50 -8.73 5.16
C LYS A 18 7.43 -8.04 6.17
N GLY A 19 6.92 -7.00 6.84
CA GLY A 19 7.69 -6.22 7.81
C GLY A 19 8.86 -5.45 7.21
N MET A 20 8.86 -5.19 5.90
CA MET A 20 9.95 -4.44 5.25
C MET A 20 10.03 -2.99 5.72
N ILE A 21 8.93 -2.43 6.22
CA ILE A 21 8.88 -1.10 6.83
C ILE A 21 9.02 -1.29 8.34
N ASN A 22 10.26 -1.35 8.79
CA ASN A 22 10.66 -1.58 10.17
C ASN A 22 11.63 -0.48 10.63
N LYS A 23 12.05 -0.54 11.90
CA LYS A 23 12.98 0.45 12.49
C LYS A 23 14.28 0.62 11.71
N ASP A 24 14.84 -0.46 11.14
CA ASP A 24 16.11 -0.41 10.42
C ASP A 24 15.96 0.25 9.04
N ALA A 25 14.82 0.03 8.39
CA ALA A 25 14.47 0.72 7.15
C ALA A 25 14.20 2.21 7.41
N ILE A 26 13.44 2.53 8.46
CA ILE A 26 13.09 3.90 8.85
C ILE A 26 14.35 4.69 9.25
N ALA A 27 15.29 4.07 9.96
CA ALA A 27 16.55 4.72 10.32
C ALA A 27 17.36 5.21 9.11
N LYS A 28 17.21 4.56 7.95
CA LYS A 28 17.86 4.92 6.69
C LYS A 28 17.12 6.00 5.89
N MET A 29 15.91 6.38 6.31
CA MET A 29 15.11 7.42 5.67
C MET A 29 15.52 8.81 6.14
N LYS A 30 15.08 9.85 5.43
CA LYS A 30 15.24 11.23 5.89
C LYS A 30 14.45 11.47 7.17
N ASP A 31 14.93 12.38 8.02
CA ASP A 31 14.13 12.92 9.11
C ASP A 31 12.97 13.72 8.53
N GLY A 32 11.80 13.54 9.11
CA GLY A 32 10.57 14.16 8.62
C GLY A 32 9.98 13.51 7.35
N VAL A 33 10.40 12.28 6.98
CA VAL A 33 9.82 11.55 5.86
C VAL A 33 8.31 11.33 6.05
N ARG A 34 7.56 11.32 4.94
CA ARG A 34 6.15 10.92 4.92
C ARG A 34 6.01 9.56 4.26
N ILE A 35 5.18 8.70 4.83
CA ILE A 35 4.96 7.35 4.34
C ILE A 35 3.51 7.18 3.91
N VAL A 36 3.30 6.56 2.74
CA VAL A 36 1.97 6.20 2.23
C VAL A 36 1.94 4.69 1.99
N ASN A 37 0.99 3.99 2.62
CA ASN A 37 0.79 2.57 2.40
C ASN A 37 -0.67 2.27 2.03
N CYS A 38 -0.90 2.09 0.73
CA CYS A 38 -2.15 1.60 0.17
C CYS A 38 -1.98 0.19 -0.44
N ALA A 39 -0.91 -0.52 -0.08
CA ALA A 39 -0.61 -1.85 -0.61
C ALA A 39 -1.12 -2.97 0.30
N ARG A 40 -0.42 -3.23 1.42
CA ARG A 40 -0.83 -4.23 2.43
C ARG A 40 -0.33 -3.81 3.81
N GLY A 41 -1.16 -4.03 4.84
CA GLY A 41 -0.80 -3.70 6.22
C GLY A 41 0.41 -4.48 6.74
N SER A 42 0.53 -5.75 6.36
CA SER A 42 1.64 -6.62 6.77
C SER A 42 3.03 -6.20 6.27
N LEU A 43 3.13 -5.19 5.40
CA LEU A 43 4.42 -4.60 5.01
C LEU A 43 5.07 -3.82 6.14
N MET A 44 4.29 -3.37 7.13
CA MET A 44 4.75 -2.51 8.22
C MET A 44 4.84 -3.28 9.54
N ILE A 45 5.82 -2.89 10.35
CA ILE A 45 5.83 -3.20 11.79
C ILE A 45 5.21 -2.00 12.51
N GLU A 46 3.97 -2.13 12.95
CA GLU A 46 3.17 -1.02 13.51
C GLU A 46 3.85 -0.34 14.70
N ALA A 47 4.47 -1.11 15.59
CA ALA A 47 5.19 -0.57 16.75
C ALA A 47 6.38 0.32 16.32
N ASP A 48 7.11 -0.06 15.29
CA ASP A 48 8.26 0.68 14.78
C ASP A 48 7.81 2.00 14.12
N ILE A 49 6.72 1.94 13.34
CA ILE A 49 6.13 3.12 12.70
C ILE A 49 5.58 4.09 13.76
N LYS A 50 4.88 3.55 14.78
CA LYS A 50 4.37 4.39 15.86
C LYS A 50 5.48 5.12 16.59
N ALA A 51 6.55 4.42 16.97
CA ALA A 51 7.70 5.02 17.62
C ALA A 51 8.37 6.10 16.74
N ALA A 52 8.41 5.88 15.42
CA ALA A 52 8.96 6.85 14.47
C ALA A 52 8.08 8.09 14.29
N LEU A 53 6.74 7.95 14.37
CA LEU A 53 5.81 9.07 14.40
C LEU A 53 5.95 9.88 15.69
N ASP A 54 6.00 9.20 16.84
CA ASP A 54 6.14 9.83 18.16
C ASP A 54 7.46 10.62 18.29
N SER A 55 8.54 10.13 17.68
CA SER A 55 9.84 10.81 17.68
C SER A 55 9.99 11.90 16.62
N GLY A 56 9.04 12.03 15.68
CA GLY A 56 9.12 12.95 14.55
C GLY A 56 10.04 12.48 13.41
N LYS A 57 10.65 11.29 13.51
CA LYS A 57 11.42 10.68 12.42
C LYS A 57 10.56 10.49 11.17
N VAL A 58 9.32 10.06 11.36
CA VAL A 58 8.25 10.06 10.36
C VAL A 58 7.31 11.23 10.68
N ALA A 59 7.23 12.21 9.78
CA ALA A 59 6.40 13.39 9.97
C ALA A 59 4.92 13.17 9.64
N GLY A 60 4.61 12.13 8.88
CA GLY A 60 3.23 11.81 8.52
C GLY A 60 3.10 10.41 7.93
N LEU A 61 1.93 9.81 8.15
CA LEU A 61 1.56 8.49 7.67
C LEU A 61 0.19 8.53 7.02
N ALA A 62 0.05 7.95 5.83
CA ALA A 62 -1.24 7.70 5.20
C ALA A 62 -1.44 6.20 5.01
N LEU A 63 -2.56 5.67 5.47
CA LEU A 63 -2.92 4.25 5.44
C LEU A 63 -4.29 4.04 4.82
N ASP A 64 -4.39 3.06 3.91
CA ASP A 64 -5.66 2.48 3.49
C ASP A 64 -5.75 0.98 3.82
N VAL A 65 -4.70 0.44 4.46
CA VAL A 65 -4.54 -1.01 4.72
C VAL A 65 -4.01 -1.26 6.13
N TYR A 66 -4.39 -2.39 6.73
CA TYR A 66 -4.08 -2.74 8.12
C TYR A 66 -3.62 -4.18 8.23
N THR A 67 -2.95 -4.52 9.33
CA THR A 67 -2.53 -5.90 9.62
C THR A 67 -3.74 -6.81 9.84
N ASN A 68 -4.76 -6.28 10.54
CA ASN A 68 -6.04 -6.96 10.74
C ASN A 68 -7.16 -6.12 10.11
N GLU A 69 -7.95 -6.72 9.24
CA GLU A 69 -9.06 -6.07 8.54
C GLU A 69 -10.37 -6.85 8.71
N PRO A 70 -11.50 -6.17 8.88
CA PRO A 70 -11.67 -4.72 9.00
C PRO A 70 -11.06 -4.16 10.28
N ALA A 71 -10.35 -3.04 10.17
CA ALA A 71 -9.69 -2.41 11.31
C ALA A 71 -10.71 -1.69 12.19
N LYS A 72 -11.07 -2.31 13.31
CA LYS A 72 -11.91 -1.69 14.36
C LYS A 72 -11.10 -0.83 15.31
N GLU A 73 -9.84 -1.20 15.52
CA GLU A 73 -8.89 -0.53 16.39
C GLU A 73 -7.53 -0.47 15.71
N SER A 74 -6.79 0.61 15.91
CA SER A 74 -5.41 0.75 15.43
C SER A 74 -4.68 1.74 16.32
N VAL A 75 -3.39 1.50 16.56
CA VAL A 75 -2.50 2.41 17.29
C VAL A 75 -2.32 3.76 16.59
N PHE A 76 -2.76 3.85 15.35
CA PHE A 76 -2.65 5.05 14.51
C PHE A 76 -3.89 5.94 14.55
N PHE A 77 -5.03 5.42 15.01
CA PHE A 77 -6.28 6.19 15.02
C PHE A 77 -6.21 7.36 16.02
N GLY A 78 -6.65 8.54 15.56
CA GLY A 78 -6.63 9.75 16.34
C GLY A 78 -5.28 10.47 16.41
N MET A 79 -4.22 9.94 15.80
CA MET A 79 -2.94 10.64 15.71
C MET A 79 -3.04 11.82 14.71
N PRO A 80 -2.59 13.04 15.07
CA PRO A 80 -2.80 14.25 14.26
C PRO A 80 -2.03 14.24 12.93
N ASN A 81 -0.99 13.43 12.83
CA ASN A 81 -0.14 13.30 11.66
C ASN A 81 -0.41 12.00 10.87
N VAL A 82 -1.57 11.38 11.10
CA VAL A 82 -2.00 10.17 10.39
C VAL A 82 -3.32 10.41 9.65
N VAL A 83 -3.35 10.01 8.38
CA VAL A 83 -4.57 9.88 7.58
C VAL A 83 -4.86 8.41 7.40
N ALA A 84 -6.05 7.96 7.81
CA ALA A 84 -6.45 6.56 7.77
C ALA A 84 -7.80 6.42 7.06
N THR A 85 -7.86 5.51 6.07
CA THR A 85 -9.09 5.16 5.35
C THR A 85 -9.36 3.65 5.50
N PRO A 86 -10.62 3.18 5.43
CA PRO A 86 -10.97 1.80 5.78
C PRO A 86 -10.87 0.83 4.58
N HIS A 87 -9.73 0.79 3.89
CA HIS A 87 -9.44 -0.05 2.73
C HIS A 87 -10.43 0.17 1.58
N ILE A 88 -10.53 1.42 1.14
CA ILE A 88 -11.53 1.87 0.15
C ILE A 88 -10.94 2.20 -1.23
N ALA A 89 -9.65 2.03 -1.46
CA ALA A 89 -9.00 2.44 -2.72
C ALA A 89 -9.66 1.82 -3.96
N ALA A 90 -10.11 0.56 -3.89
CA ALA A 90 -10.82 -0.12 -4.97
C ALA A 90 -12.36 -0.07 -4.83
N SER A 91 -12.89 0.60 -3.82
CA SER A 91 -14.32 0.59 -3.47
C SER A 91 -15.04 1.90 -3.81
N THR A 92 -14.38 2.81 -4.52
CA THR A 92 -15.04 4.01 -5.06
C THR A 92 -15.88 3.64 -6.29
N ALA A 93 -16.91 4.44 -6.58
CA ALA A 93 -17.77 4.21 -7.75
C ALA A 93 -16.95 4.17 -9.06
N GLU A 94 -16.02 5.09 -9.22
CA GLU A 94 -15.14 5.15 -10.39
C GLU A 94 -14.22 3.92 -10.47
N ALA A 95 -13.65 3.48 -9.36
CA ALA A 95 -12.76 2.31 -9.34
C ALA A 95 -13.52 1.05 -9.74
N GLN A 96 -14.73 0.84 -9.24
CA GLN A 96 -15.57 -0.33 -9.56
C GLN A 96 -15.93 -0.36 -11.05
N ILE A 97 -16.34 0.78 -11.63
CA ILE A 97 -16.63 0.88 -13.07
C ILE A 97 -15.36 0.61 -13.90
N ASN A 98 -14.25 1.22 -13.53
CA ASN A 98 -12.99 1.07 -14.27
C ASN A 98 -12.45 -0.37 -14.22
N VAL A 99 -12.50 -1.03 -13.07
CA VAL A 99 -12.07 -2.44 -12.92
C VAL A 99 -12.95 -3.36 -13.78
N ALA A 100 -14.26 -3.22 -13.74
CA ALA A 100 -15.18 -4.02 -14.55
C ALA A 100 -14.92 -3.82 -16.05
N ARG A 101 -14.79 -2.57 -16.49
CA ARG A 101 -14.52 -2.24 -17.91
C ARG A 101 -13.18 -2.81 -18.36
N GLN A 102 -12.08 -2.57 -17.62
CA GLN A 102 -10.75 -3.05 -17.98
C GLN A 102 -10.69 -4.58 -18.01
N ALA A 103 -11.34 -5.26 -17.07
CA ALA A 103 -11.40 -6.72 -17.08
C ALA A 103 -12.11 -7.24 -18.34
N ALA A 104 -13.26 -6.66 -18.69
CA ALA A 104 -14.02 -7.03 -19.89
C ALA A 104 -13.21 -6.76 -21.19
N GLU A 105 -12.56 -5.61 -21.30
CA GLU A 105 -11.71 -5.24 -22.43
C GLU A 105 -10.54 -6.24 -22.59
N GLN A 106 -9.81 -6.56 -21.50
CA GLN A 106 -8.68 -7.47 -21.53
C GLN A 106 -9.11 -8.90 -21.90
N VAL A 107 -10.21 -9.40 -21.36
CA VAL A 107 -10.75 -10.71 -21.74
C VAL A 107 -11.18 -10.72 -23.20
N SER A 108 -11.86 -9.70 -23.68
CA SER A 108 -12.28 -9.59 -25.08
C SER A 108 -11.08 -9.54 -26.04
N ASP A 109 -10.06 -8.75 -25.70
CA ASP A 109 -8.84 -8.65 -26.50
C ASP A 109 -8.08 -9.97 -26.56
N TYR A 110 -8.05 -10.70 -25.46
CA TYR A 110 -7.44 -12.03 -25.45
C TYR A 110 -8.20 -13.03 -26.34
N LEU A 111 -9.52 -13.11 -26.16
CA LEU A 111 -10.36 -14.06 -26.89
C LEU A 111 -10.48 -13.77 -28.40
N LEU A 112 -10.56 -12.48 -28.76
CA LEU A 112 -10.79 -12.07 -30.15
C LEU A 112 -9.50 -11.81 -30.94
N LYS A 113 -8.43 -11.37 -30.25
CA LYS A 113 -7.19 -10.90 -30.89
C LYS A 113 -5.95 -11.63 -30.43
N GLY A 114 -6.04 -12.50 -29.42
CA GLY A 114 -4.88 -13.16 -28.79
C GLY A 114 -3.96 -12.23 -28.01
N VAL A 115 -4.42 -10.99 -27.70
CA VAL A 115 -3.62 -9.98 -27.01
C VAL A 115 -3.61 -10.26 -25.51
N LYS A 116 -2.44 -10.40 -24.90
CA LYS A 116 -2.24 -10.76 -23.49
C LYS A 116 -1.84 -9.55 -22.64
N THR A 117 -2.60 -8.46 -22.71
CA THR A 117 -2.32 -7.25 -21.92
C THR A 117 -2.43 -7.54 -20.42
N ASN A 118 -1.40 -7.19 -19.65
CA ASN A 118 -1.33 -7.35 -18.19
C ASN A 118 -1.45 -8.81 -17.68
N ALA A 119 -1.30 -9.82 -18.53
CA ALA A 119 -1.35 -11.21 -18.13
C ALA A 119 -0.12 -11.55 -17.26
N ARG A 120 -0.32 -12.00 -16.02
CA ARG A 120 0.77 -12.37 -15.10
C ARG A 120 1.46 -13.69 -15.47
N ASN A 121 0.79 -14.52 -16.25
CA ASN A 121 1.26 -15.81 -16.77
C ASN A 121 1.30 -15.83 -18.30
N GLY A 122 1.46 -14.68 -18.93
CA GLY A 122 1.39 -14.49 -20.38
C GLY A 122 2.26 -15.41 -21.21
N ASP A 123 3.41 -15.80 -20.68
CA ASP A 123 4.34 -16.72 -21.33
C ASP A 123 3.96 -18.22 -21.18
N LYS A 124 2.91 -18.52 -20.38
CA LYS A 124 2.46 -19.88 -20.07
C LYS A 124 1.10 -20.24 -20.69
N ILE A 125 0.52 -19.32 -21.45
CA ILE A 125 -0.80 -19.49 -22.09
C ILE A 125 -0.61 -19.56 -23.61
#